data_4f46ec6556791e2dbb35bd1ce4339962
#
_entry.id   4f46ec6556791e2dbb35bd1ce4339962
#
_cell.length_a   1.000
_cell.length_b   1.000
_cell.length_c   1.000
_cell.angle_alpha   90.00
_cell.angle_beta   90.00
_cell.angle_gamma   90.00
#
_symmetry.space_group_name_H-M   'P 1'
#
loop_
_entity.id
_entity.type
_entity.pdbx_description
1 polymer ?
#
loop_
_entity_poly.entity_id
_entity_poly.type
_entity_poly.pdbx_seq_one_letter_code
_entity_poly.pdbx_strand_id
1 'polypeptide(L)' 'SPGIKHVNEVLTLHLGPQDVLLTISLDFEDNLSSGDVEEAISALESRIKGMFPEIRRVFIEAQGWGAHRRESYNQKD' A
#
# COMPACT_ATOMS: atom_id res chain seq x y z
N SER A 1 -8.73 7.31 3.79
CA SER A 1 -9.41 6.44 2.83
C SER A 1 -10.21 5.39 3.55
N PRO A 2 -11.38 5.05 3.02
CA PRO A 2 -12.19 4.01 3.65
C PRO A 2 -11.41 2.71 3.74
N GLY A 3 -11.52 2.05 4.89
CA GLY A 3 -10.90 0.75 5.11
C GLY A 3 -9.49 0.81 5.62
N ILE A 4 -8.85 1.96 5.58
CA ILE A 4 -7.50 2.10 6.12
C ILE A 4 -7.59 2.45 7.59
N LYS A 5 -6.99 1.60 8.41
CA LYS A 5 -7.02 1.71 9.85
C LYS A 5 -5.86 2.55 10.38
N HIS A 6 -4.69 2.40 9.76
CA HIS A 6 -3.48 3.04 10.26
C HIS A 6 -2.45 3.11 9.17
N VAL A 7 -1.70 4.21 9.12
CA VAL A 7 -0.54 4.32 8.25
C VAL A 7 0.68 4.06 9.11
N ASN A 8 1.38 2.96 8.84
CA ASN A 8 2.50 2.55 9.68
C ASN A 8 3.78 3.25 9.31
N GLU A 9 4.02 3.41 8.01
CA GLU A 9 5.30 3.94 7.56
C GLU A 9 5.15 4.53 6.16
N VAL A 10 5.85 5.63 5.93
CA VAL A 10 5.92 6.26 4.60
C VAL A 10 7.39 6.59 4.36
N LEU A 11 7.94 6.05 3.29
CA LEU A 11 9.34 6.27 2.93
C LEU A 11 9.42 6.74 1.48
N THR A 12 10.34 7.65 1.21
CA THR A 12 10.62 8.08 -0.14
C THR A 12 12.08 7.89 -0.46
N LEU A 13 12.37 7.58 -1.71
CA LEU A 13 13.73 7.46 -2.21
C LEU A 13 13.81 8.19 -3.53
N HIS A 14 14.73 9.14 -3.61
CA HIS A 14 14.92 9.93 -4.82
C HIS A 14 15.93 9.23 -5.71
N LEU A 15 15.44 8.74 -6.86
CA LEU A 15 16.28 8.05 -7.83
C LEU A 15 16.78 8.99 -8.91
N GLY A 16 16.16 10.16 -9.02
CA GLY A 16 16.52 11.21 -9.95
C GLY A 16 15.65 12.41 -9.69
N PRO A 17 15.85 13.53 -10.40
CA PRO A 17 15.09 14.76 -10.14
C PRO A 17 13.58 14.59 -10.32
N GLN A 18 13.18 13.75 -11.26
CA GLN A 18 11.78 13.51 -11.53
C GLN A 18 11.43 12.04 -11.34
N ASP A 19 12.16 11.36 -10.48
CA ASP A 19 11.95 9.92 -10.28
C ASP A 19 12.05 9.60 -8.81
N VAL A 20 10.91 9.63 -8.14
CA VAL A 20 10.81 9.35 -6.71
C VAL A 20 10.07 8.03 -6.53
N LEU A 21 10.64 7.18 -5.68
CA LEU A 21 10.00 5.94 -5.25
C LEU A 21 9.35 6.20 -3.91
N LEU A 22 8.09 5.83 -3.78
CA LEU A 22 7.34 5.97 -2.53
C LEU A 22 6.91 4.59 -2.07
N THR A 23 7.17 4.28 -0.81
CA THR A 23 6.65 3.05 -0.20
C THR A 23 5.79 3.44 1.00
N ILE A 24 4.65 2.78 1.11
CA ILE A 24 3.70 3.03 2.18
C ILE A 24 3.29 1.70 2.79
N SER A 25 3.31 1.64 4.11
CA SER A 25 2.85 0.47 4.83
C SER A 25 1.56 0.83 5.56
N LEU A 26 0.50 0.08 5.30
CA LEU A 26 -0.83 0.37 5.82
C LEU A 26 -1.41 -0.82 6.55
N ASP A 27 -2.21 -0.52 7.58
CA ASP A 27 -3.09 -1.51 8.19
C ASP A 27 -4.50 -1.26 7.66
N PHE A 28 -5.13 -2.33 7.18
CA PHE A 28 -6.51 -2.26 6.71
C PHE A 28 -7.44 -2.89 7.72
N GLU A 29 -8.72 -2.52 7.63
CA GLU A 29 -9.75 -3.13 8.47
C GLU A 29 -9.83 -4.61 8.16
N ASP A 30 -10.01 -5.43 9.21
CA ASP A 30 -9.99 -6.88 9.05
C ASP A 30 -11.15 -7.42 8.25
N ASN A 31 -12.25 -6.68 8.23
CA ASN A 31 -13.48 -7.16 7.57
C ASN A 31 -13.49 -6.93 6.06
N LEU A 32 -12.44 -6.33 5.51
CA LEU A 32 -12.38 -6.08 4.08
C LEU A 32 -12.02 -7.35 3.32
N SER A 33 -12.59 -7.50 2.13
CA SER A 33 -12.18 -8.58 1.23
C SER A 33 -10.87 -8.21 0.56
N SER A 34 -10.21 -9.20 -0.03
CA SER A 34 -8.98 -8.92 -0.78
C SER A 34 -9.27 -8.01 -1.97
N GLY A 35 -10.44 -8.15 -2.59
CA GLY A 35 -10.82 -7.25 -3.66
C GLY A 35 -10.96 -5.82 -3.20
N ASP A 36 -11.54 -5.62 -2.00
CA ASP A 36 -11.67 -4.28 -1.43
C ASP A 36 -10.31 -3.65 -1.18
N VAL A 37 -9.37 -4.44 -0.67
CA VAL A 37 -8.02 -3.95 -0.37
C VAL A 37 -7.31 -3.58 -1.67
N GLU A 38 -7.43 -4.43 -2.69
CA GLU A 38 -6.81 -4.15 -3.98
C GLU A 38 -7.36 -2.87 -4.60
N GLU A 39 -8.66 -2.67 -4.50
CA GLU A 39 -9.30 -1.48 -5.01
C GLU A 39 -8.80 -0.23 -4.29
N ALA A 40 -8.70 -0.32 -2.97
CA ALA A 40 -8.24 0.81 -2.17
C ALA A 40 -6.79 1.16 -2.51
N ILE A 41 -5.96 0.15 -2.70
CA ILE A 41 -4.55 0.35 -3.05
C ILE A 41 -4.45 1.02 -4.42
N SER A 42 -5.20 0.52 -5.40
CA SER A 42 -5.21 1.09 -6.76
C SER A 42 -5.65 2.55 -6.74
N ALA A 43 -6.70 2.84 -5.99
CA ALA A 43 -7.21 4.19 -5.91
C ALA A 43 -6.20 5.14 -5.28
N LEU A 44 -5.56 4.68 -4.22
CA LEU A 44 -4.57 5.50 -3.52
C LEU A 44 -3.36 5.75 -4.41
N GLU A 45 -2.90 4.72 -5.11
CA GLU A 45 -1.77 4.85 -6.02
C GLU A 45 -2.06 5.86 -7.12
N SER A 46 -3.25 5.77 -7.71
CA SER A 46 -3.66 6.70 -8.77
C SER A 46 -3.70 8.14 -8.28
N ARG A 47 -4.23 8.34 -7.08
CA ARG A 47 -4.32 9.68 -6.51
C ARG A 47 -2.95 10.27 -6.26
N ILE A 48 -2.06 9.47 -5.70
CA ILE A 48 -0.71 9.93 -5.40
C ILE A 48 0.01 10.33 -6.68
N LYS A 49 -0.05 9.47 -7.70
CA LYS A 49 0.62 9.74 -8.97
C LYS A 49 0.03 10.95 -9.67
N GLY A 50 -1.28 11.16 -9.52
CA GLY A 50 -1.93 12.32 -10.11
C GLY A 50 -1.55 13.62 -9.42
N MET A 51 -1.36 13.59 -8.11
CA MET A 51 -1.01 14.78 -7.34
C MET A 51 0.48 15.11 -7.40
N PHE A 52 1.31 14.08 -7.52
CA PHE A 52 2.76 14.24 -7.49
C PHE A 52 3.38 13.49 -8.66
N PRO A 53 3.44 14.12 -9.85
CA PRO A 53 3.92 13.42 -11.04
C PRO A 53 5.36 12.90 -10.93
N GLU A 54 6.17 13.50 -10.07
CA GLU A 54 7.54 13.03 -9.88
C GLU A 54 7.61 11.70 -9.17
N ILE A 55 6.53 11.30 -8.48
CA ILE A 55 6.46 9.98 -7.84
C ILE A 55 6.07 8.96 -8.90
N ARG A 56 7.08 8.29 -9.43
CA ARG A 56 6.88 7.37 -10.54
C ARG A 56 6.54 5.96 -10.09
N ARG A 57 6.98 5.59 -8.91
CA ARG A 57 6.79 4.25 -8.39
C ARG A 57 6.22 4.33 -7.00
N VAL A 58 5.12 3.60 -6.79
CA VAL A 58 4.44 3.57 -5.51
C VAL A 58 4.25 2.12 -5.13
N PHE A 59 4.77 1.74 -3.96
CA PHE A 59 4.56 0.42 -3.41
C PHE A 59 3.78 0.57 -2.11
N ILE A 60 2.66 -0.12 -2.04
CA ILE A 60 1.78 -0.06 -0.88
C ILE A 60 1.67 -1.47 -0.32
N GLU A 61 2.06 -1.61 0.93
CA GLU A 61 2.04 -2.89 1.62
C GLU A 61 0.91 -2.91 2.63
N ALA A 62 0.09 -3.95 2.57
CA ALA A 62 -0.98 -4.15 3.53
C ALA A 62 -0.46 -5.07 4.62
N GLN A 63 -0.15 -4.52 5.79
CA GLN A 63 0.48 -5.29 6.86
C GLN A 63 -0.50 -5.90 7.83
N GLY A 64 -1.21 -5.05 8.58
CA GLY A 64 -2.08 -5.56 9.63
C GLY A 64 -3.14 -6.52 9.11
N TRP A 65 -3.83 -6.10 8.04
CA TRP A 65 -4.87 -6.90 7.44
C TRP A 65 -4.33 -8.22 6.91
N GLY A 66 -3.14 -8.19 6.30
CA GLY A 66 -2.58 -9.34 5.64
C GLY A 66 -1.95 -10.38 6.56
N ALA A 67 -1.77 -10.06 7.84
CA ALA A 67 -1.02 -10.93 8.74
C ALA A 67 -1.61 -12.33 8.80
N HIS A 68 -2.93 -12.42 8.92
CA HIS A 68 -3.63 -13.68 9.03
C HIS A 68 -3.46 -14.52 7.77
N ARG A 69 -3.66 -13.88 6.63
CA ARG A 69 -3.52 -14.57 5.36
C ARG A 69 -2.08 -14.95 5.07
N ARG A 70 -1.16 -14.11 5.51
CA ARG A 70 0.26 -14.38 5.34
C ARG A 70 0.69 -15.61 6.11
N GLU A 71 0.14 -15.77 7.31
CA GLU A 71 0.42 -16.96 8.10
C GLU A 71 -0.04 -18.22 7.39
N SER A 72 -1.25 -18.19 6.85
CA SER A 72 -1.77 -19.31 6.08
C SER A 72 -0.89 -19.64 4.91
N TYR A 73 -0.47 -18.61 4.20
CA TYR A 73 0.38 -18.77 3.03
C TYR A 73 1.73 -19.40 3.42
N ASN A 74 2.31 -18.92 4.51
CA ASN A 74 3.62 -19.42 4.95
C ASN A 74 3.56 -20.86 5.40
N GLN A 75 2.43 -21.27 5.94
CA GLN A 75 2.28 -22.65 6.40
C GLN A 75 2.31 -23.66 5.27
N LYS A 76 2.08 -23.22 4.06
CA LYS A 76 2.11 -24.12 2.91
C LYS A 76 3.51 -24.53 2.54
N ASP A 77 4.44 -23.76 2.98
CA ASP A 77 5.85 -24.08 2.72
C ASP A 77 6.34 -25.13 3.68
#